data_f7b0d1aecb3c805a76cbecbfc9d12255
#
_entry.id   f7b0d1aecb3c805a76cbecbfc9d12255
#
_cell.length_a   1.000
_cell.length_b   1.000
_cell.length_c   1.000
_cell.angle_alpha   90.00
_cell.angle_beta   90.00
_cell.angle_gamma   90.00
#
_symmetry.space_group_name_H-M   'P 1'
#
loop_
_entity.id
_entity.type
_entity.pdbx_description
1 polymer ?
#
loop_
_entity_poly.entity_id
_entity_poly.type
_entity_poly.pdbx_seq_one_letter_code
_entity_poly.pdbx_strand_id
1 'polypeptide(L)'
;SPDMNEERLSKLRELFPDWFTQEGYLDINEVKKAVNPNSVEETERYEFRWFGKSAAKRNAFTPTRATLHYDEKRSVNAETTENIIIEGENLEVLKVLTSSYRNKVKCIYIDPPYNTGEDRVYKDNYYESKEQYWERSEHGTNIDTNSNTEGRYHSSWLDLMYSRLLIARNLLKEDGVIFISIDDHEIHHLHKLCDEIFFEDNFVANIVWQKRTSPDARCNLGPAHDYILVYAKNIEKLKPTLNKIELTEERASEYKNPDNDPRGKWASVDITGQTGHATESQFYTITTPAGIEYTPPIGRCWALSKETFNDLVKDNRIWFGADGTSRPRKKNFLSEVDGVNAW
;
A
#
# COMPACT_ATOMS: atom_id res chain seq x y z
N SER A 1 34.77 22.28 -35.36
CA SER A 1 35.54 22.92 -34.27
C SER A 1 35.22 22.24 -32.97
N PRO A 2 36.17 22.00 -32.06
CA PRO A 2 35.89 21.36 -30.79
C PRO A 2 34.88 22.21 -30.01
N ASP A 3 33.93 21.54 -29.35
CA ASP A 3 32.94 22.20 -28.47
C ASP A 3 33.67 22.73 -27.24
N MET A 4 33.83 24.06 -27.17
CA MET A 4 34.51 24.71 -26.05
C MET A 4 33.81 24.51 -24.70
N ASN A 5 32.52 24.15 -24.71
CA ASN A 5 31.80 23.85 -23.47
C ASN A 5 32.14 22.45 -22.97
N GLU A 6 32.27 21.47 -23.83
CA GLU A 6 32.71 20.12 -23.46
C GLU A 6 34.14 20.13 -22.88
N GLU A 7 35.03 20.87 -23.49
CA GLU A 7 36.41 21.04 -22.97
C GLU A 7 36.42 21.66 -21.57
N ARG A 8 35.57 22.68 -21.34
CA ARG A 8 35.42 23.31 -20.02
C ARG A 8 34.83 22.39 -18.97
N LEU A 9 33.78 21.62 -19.32
CA LEU A 9 33.18 20.66 -18.42
C LEU A 9 34.16 19.53 -18.09
N SER A 10 34.94 19.05 -19.05
CA SER A 10 35.98 18.04 -18.83
C SER A 10 37.04 18.54 -17.84
N LYS A 11 37.52 19.76 -17.99
CA LYS A 11 38.48 20.40 -17.04
C LYS A 11 37.89 20.60 -15.66
N LEU A 12 36.61 21.00 -15.55
CA LEU A 12 35.91 21.12 -14.27
C LEU A 12 35.80 19.75 -13.58
N ARG A 13 35.49 18.71 -14.31
CA ARG A 13 35.39 17.34 -13.78
C ARG A 13 36.72 16.80 -13.28
N GLU A 14 37.83 17.14 -13.99
CA GLU A 14 39.17 16.77 -13.57
C GLU A 14 39.60 17.49 -12.27
N LEU A 15 39.23 18.76 -12.14
CA LEU A 15 39.61 19.59 -10.96
C LEU A 15 38.69 19.38 -9.76
N PHE A 16 37.41 19.14 -9.98
CA PHE A 16 36.37 19.04 -8.94
C PHE A 16 35.43 17.88 -9.21
N PRO A 17 35.89 16.61 -9.09
CA PRO A 17 35.07 15.44 -9.38
C PRO A 17 33.84 15.32 -8.49
N ASP A 18 33.90 15.83 -7.26
CA ASP A 18 32.85 15.90 -6.26
C ASP A 18 31.68 16.84 -6.63
N TRP A 19 31.89 17.74 -7.61
CA TRP A 19 30.81 18.59 -8.14
C TRP A 19 29.94 17.92 -9.18
N PHE A 20 30.22 16.66 -9.49
CA PHE A 20 29.49 15.92 -10.51
C PHE A 20 28.74 14.74 -9.91
N THR A 21 27.52 14.51 -10.39
CA THR A 21 26.75 13.32 -10.04
C THR A 21 27.43 12.04 -10.56
N GLN A 22 27.00 10.89 -10.05
CA GLN A 22 27.51 9.61 -10.54
C GLN A 22 27.28 9.40 -12.04
N GLU A 23 26.24 10.05 -12.60
CA GLU A 23 25.91 10.05 -14.03
C GLU A 23 26.75 11.06 -14.82
N GLY A 24 27.62 11.83 -14.15
CA GLY A 24 28.54 12.76 -14.78
C GLY A 24 27.98 14.16 -15.09
N TYR A 25 26.82 14.53 -14.53
CA TYR A 25 26.27 15.89 -14.65
C TYR A 25 26.80 16.80 -13.54
N LEU A 26 26.99 18.07 -13.88
CA LEU A 26 27.39 19.09 -12.88
C LEU A 26 26.25 19.32 -11.87
N ASP A 27 26.50 19.04 -10.60
CA ASP A 27 25.58 19.37 -9.53
C ASP A 27 25.74 20.84 -9.11
N ILE A 28 24.80 21.66 -9.52
CA ILE A 28 24.79 23.08 -9.22
C ILE A 28 24.73 23.37 -7.72
N ASN A 29 24.16 22.49 -6.92
CA ASN A 29 24.08 22.67 -5.47
C ASN A 29 25.45 22.43 -4.82
N GLU A 30 26.20 21.42 -5.25
CA GLU A 30 27.59 21.20 -4.79
C GLU A 30 28.49 22.37 -5.17
N VAL A 31 28.35 22.89 -6.39
CA VAL A 31 29.08 24.12 -6.80
C VAL A 31 28.71 25.31 -5.89
N LYS A 32 27.42 25.52 -5.62
CA LYS A 32 26.96 26.59 -4.72
C LYS A 32 27.51 26.43 -3.31
N LYS A 33 27.50 25.23 -2.76
CA LYS A 33 28.07 24.92 -1.43
C LYS A 33 29.55 25.29 -1.35
N ALA A 34 30.31 24.93 -2.37
CA ALA A 34 31.74 25.20 -2.42
C ALA A 34 32.08 26.69 -2.57
N VAL A 35 31.30 27.44 -3.39
CA VAL A 35 31.58 28.86 -3.70
C VAL A 35 30.97 29.81 -2.67
N ASN A 36 29.81 29.50 -2.12
CA ASN A 36 29.14 30.31 -1.11
C ASN A 36 28.36 29.45 -0.12
N PRO A 37 29.02 28.83 0.88
CA PRO A 37 28.39 27.91 1.84
C PRO A 37 27.18 28.49 2.57
N ASN A 38 27.19 29.81 2.82
CA ASN A 38 26.11 30.50 3.55
C ASN A 38 24.89 30.82 2.69
N SER A 39 24.92 30.55 1.38
CA SER A 39 23.80 30.80 0.47
C SER A 39 22.92 29.56 0.22
N VAL A 40 23.33 28.44 0.75
CA VAL A 40 22.59 27.19 0.62
C VAL A 40 21.97 26.85 1.98
N GLU A 41 20.68 27.14 2.14
CA GLU A 41 19.91 26.52 3.21
C GLU A 41 19.81 25.04 2.89
N GLU A 42 20.66 24.22 3.52
CA GLU A 42 20.52 22.77 3.49
C GLU A 42 19.28 22.37 4.28
N THR A 43 18.15 22.44 3.64
CA THR A 43 17.00 21.71 4.12
C THR A 43 17.19 20.27 3.63
N GLU A 44 17.86 19.45 4.44
CA GLU A 44 17.85 18.01 4.21
C GLU A 44 16.40 17.57 4.20
N ARG A 45 15.92 17.11 3.04
CA ARG A 45 14.55 16.61 2.87
C ARG A 45 14.64 15.13 2.58
N TYR A 46 13.88 14.35 3.31
CA TYR A 46 13.64 12.97 2.93
C TYR A 46 12.93 12.98 1.56
N GLU A 47 13.62 12.48 0.53
CA GLU A 47 13.11 12.41 -0.84
C GLU A 47 13.57 11.13 -1.50
N PHE A 48 12.62 10.41 -2.11
CA PHE A 48 12.92 9.26 -2.95
C PHE A 48 13.25 9.74 -4.35
N ARG A 49 14.52 9.60 -4.78
CA ARG A 49 15.03 10.08 -6.06
C ARG A 49 15.56 8.95 -6.91
N TRP A 50 15.38 9.04 -8.19
CA TRP A 50 15.98 8.21 -9.23
C TRP A 50 16.15 8.99 -10.52
N PHE A 51 16.98 8.47 -11.45
CA PHE A 51 17.18 9.08 -12.76
C PHE A 51 15.90 8.92 -13.62
N GLY A 52 15.35 10.02 -14.14
CA GLY A 52 14.12 10.03 -14.96
C GLY A 52 12.88 10.56 -14.24
N LYS A 53 12.83 10.61 -12.89
CA LYS A 53 11.65 11.00 -12.11
C LYS A 53 10.95 12.26 -12.61
N SER A 54 11.72 13.33 -12.88
CA SER A 54 11.16 14.60 -13.37
C SER A 54 10.57 14.49 -14.77
N ALA A 55 11.16 13.66 -15.63
CA ALA A 55 10.65 13.38 -16.98
C ALA A 55 9.36 12.54 -16.90
N ALA A 56 9.33 11.50 -16.08
CA ALA A 56 8.15 10.67 -15.83
C ALA A 56 6.97 11.51 -15.31
N LYS A 57 7.23 12.43 -14.37
CA LYS A 57 6.22 13.37 -13.87
C LYS A 57 5.69 14.28 -14.98
N ARG A 58 6.56 14.87 -15.79
CA ARG A 58 6.13 15.71 -16.92
C ARG A 58 5.30 14.90 -17.91
N ASN A 59 5.72 13.68 -18.25
CA ASN A 59 5.01 12.81 -19.17
C ASN A 59 3.59 12.48 -18.67
N ALA A 60 3.41 12.19 -17.37
CA ALA A 60 2.10 11.94 -16.80
C ALA A 60 1.10 13.08 -17.06
N PHE A 61 1.56 14.34 -16.99
CA PHE A 61 0.71 15.52 -17.16
C PHE A 61 0.74 16.14 -18.56
N THR A 62 1.53 15.58 -19.48
CA THR A 62 1.51 16.01 -20.89
C THR A 62 0.18 15.57 -21.53
N PRO A 63 -0.57 16.48 -22.14
CA PRO A 63 -1.84 16.12 -22.80
C PRO A 63 -1.64 15.07 -23.89
N THR A 64 -2.56 14.11 -23.94
CA THR A 64 -2.61 13.13 -25.02
C THR A 64 -3.35 13.66 -26.25
N ARG A 65 -2.99 13.16 -27.42
CA ARG A 65 -3.74 13.32 -28.67
C ARG A 65 -4.56 12.08 -29.03
N ALA A 66 -4.44 11.02 -28.21
CA ALA A 66 -5.17 9.77 -28.41
C ALA A 66 -6.68 9.99 -28.18
N THR A 67 -7.49 9.24 -28.91
CA THR A 67 -8.95 9.18 -28.75
C THR A 67 -9.39 7.73 -28.70
N LEU A 68 -10.52 7.47 -28.02
CA LEU A 68 -11.11 6.14 -28.03
C LEU A 68 -11.91 5.94 -29.32
N HIS A 69 -11.77 4.76 -29.90
CA HIS A 69 -12.54 4.30 -31.04
C HIS A 69 -13.36 3.08 -30.64
N TYR A 70 -14.66 3.12 -30.91
CA TYR A 70 -15.57 2.00 -30.63
C TYR A 70 -15.36 0.87 -31.64
N ASP A 71 -15.10 -0.33 -31.15
CA ASP A 71 -14.99 -1.54 -31.97
C ASP A 71 -16.28 -2.37 -31.91
N GLU A 72 -17.18 -2.10 -32.85
CA GLU A 72 -18.46 -2.78 -32.94
C GLU A 72 -18.33 -4.29 -33.12
N LYS A 73 -17.32 -4.75 -33.86
CA LYS A 73 -17.16 -6.18 -34.18
C LYS A 73 -16.76 -7.02 -32.99
N ARG A 74 -16.04 -6.44 -32.02
CA ARG A 74 -15.59 -7.12 -30.79
C ARG A 74 -16.46 -6.84 -29.58
N SER A 75 -17.41 -5.93 -29.71
CA SER A 75 -18.33 -5.59 -28.62
C SER A 75 -19.46 -6.62 -28.50
N VAL A 76 -19.70 -7.06 -27.27
CA VAL A 76 -20.75 -8.04 -26.95
C VAL A 76 -21.76 -7.39 -26.01
N ASN A 77 -23.06 -7.52 -26.34
CA ASN A 77 -24.16 -6.92 -25.55
C ASN A 77 -23.98 -5.42 -25.29
N ALA A 78 -23.51 -4.67 -26.28
CA ALA A 78 -23.13 -3.27 -26.14
C ALA A 78 -24.26 -2.36 -25.62
N GLU A 79 -25.52 -2.69 -25.92
CA GLU A 79 -26.71 -1.97 -25.47
C GLU A 79 -27.01 -2.14 -23.97
N THR A 80 -26.52 -3.20 -23.35
CA THR A 80 -26.93 -3.61 -21.99
C THR A 80 -25.77 -3.75 -21.03
N THR A 81 -24.52 -3.89 -21.53
CA THR A 81 -23.35 -4.03 -20.68
C THR A 81 -22.87 -2.68 -20.15
N GLU A 82 -22.47 -2.64 -18.88
CA GLU A 82 -21.77 -1.51 -18.27
C GLU A 82 -20.25 -1.71 -18.26
N ASN A 83 -19.76 -2.86 -18.76
CA ASN A 83 -18.34 -3.20 -18.78
C ASN A 83 -17.65 -2.63 -20.02
N ILE A 84 -16.44 -2.11 -19.87
CA ILE A 84 -15.64 -1.55 -20.94
C ILE A 84 -14.27 -2.22 -20.94
N ILE A 85 -13.82 -2.68 -22.12
CA ILE A 85 -12.46 -3.14 -22.37
C ILE A 85 -11.80 -2.11 -23.28
N ILE A 86 -10.67 -1.55 -22.86
CA ILE A 86 -9.92 -0.56 -23.64
C ILE A 86 -8.56 -1.15 -23.98
N GLU A 87 -8.26 -1.27 -25.25
CA GLU A 87 -6.99 -1.74 -25.78
C GLU A 87 -6.13 -0.57 -26.24
N GLY A 88 -4.89 -0.50 -25.78
CA GLY A 88 -3.96 0.57 -26.13
C GLY A 88 -2.81 0.70 -25.14
N GLU A 89 -1.93 1.67 -25.38
CA GLU A 89 -0.88 2.02 -24.44
C GLU A 89 -1.52 2.59 -23.17
N ASN A 90 -1.26 1.97 -22.03
CA ASN A 90 -2.01 2.21 -20.81
C ASN A 90 -1.84 3.63 -20.23
N LEU A 91 -0.67 4.29 -20.39
CA LEU A 91 -0.49 5.68 -19.95
C LEU A 91 -1.38 6.64 -20.78
N GLU A 92 -1.43 6.45 -22.09
CA GLU A 92 -2.26 7.25 -22.99
C GLU A 92 -3.74 6.99 -22.73
N VAL A 93 -4.14 5.74 -22.48
CA VAL A 93 -5.50 5.37 -22.07
C VAL A 93 -5.89 6.05 -20.75
N LEU A 94 -5.03 6.01 -19.74
CA LEU A 94 -5.28 6.69 -18.44
C LEU A 94 -5.46 8.20 -18.61
N LYS A 95 -4.66 8.84 -19.47
CA LYS A 95 -4.80 10.26 -19.79
C LYS A 95 -6.16 10.58 -20.43
N VAL A 96 -6.58 9.76 -21.42
CA VAL A 96 -7.91 9.90 -22.06
C VAL A 96 -9.04 9.74 -21.03
N LEU A 97 -8.94 8.73 -20.14
CA LEU A 97 -9.94 8.48 -19.13
C LEU A 97 -10.05 9.59 -18.08
N THR A 98 -8.99 10.37 -17.88
CA THR A 98 -8.97 11.43 -16.85
C THR A 98 -10.11 12.44 -16.99
N SER A 99 -10.49 12.78 -18.22
CA SER A 99 -11.58 13.73 -18.48
C SER A 99 -12.95 13.25 -17.99
N SER A 100 -13.21 11.94 -18.11
CA SER A 100 -14.52 11.33 -17.83
C SER A 100 -14.58 10.63 -16.47
N TYR A 101 -13.46 10.12 -15.97
CA TYR A 101 -13.38 9.26 -14.78
C TYR A 101 -12.63 9.87 -13.58
N ARG A 102 -12.23 11.13 -13.66
CA ARG A 102 -11.60 11.81 -12.52
C ARG A 102 -12.48 11.74 -11.27
N ASN A 103 -11.94 11.26 -10.15
CA ASN A 103 -12.64 11.05 -8.88
C ASN A 103 -13.90 10.14 -8.98
N LYS A 104 -13.93 9.19 -9.91
CA LYS A 104 -15.08 8.30 -10.11
C LYS A 104 -14.79 6.82 -9.89
N VAL A 105 -13.52 6.41 -9.92
CA VAL A 105 -13.13 5.01 -9.79
C VAL A 105 -13.09 4.62 -8.31
N LYS A 106 -13.83 3.59 -7.91
CA LYS A 106 -13.88 3.10 -6.52
C LYS A 106 -12.69 2.20 -6.20
N CYS A 107 -12.31 1.33 -7.13
CA CYS A 107 -11.25 0.34 -6.95
C CYS A 107 -10.40 0.26 -8.21
N ILE A 108 -9.09 0.26 -8.03
CA ILE A 108 -8.10 -0.02 -9.07
C ILE A 108 -7.34 -1.27 -8.65
N TYR A 109 -7.20 -2.24 -9.55
CA TYR A 109 -6.28 -3.37 -9.40
C TYR A 109 -5.30 -3.37 -10.55
N ILE A 110 -4.01 -3.43 -10.26
CA ILE A 110 -2.96 -3.53 -11.27
C ILE A 110 -1.99 -4.66 -10.96
N ASP A 111 -1.52 -5.29 -12.02
CA ASP A 111 -0.49 -6.34 -12.02
C ASP A 111 0.63 -5.87 -12.95
N PRO A 112 1.59 -5.07 -12.44
CA PRO A 112 2.66 -4.49 -13.25
C PRO A 112 3.73 -5.53 -13.57
N PRO A 113 4.67 -5.25 -14.49
CA PRO A 113 5.89 -6.04 -14.64
C PRO A 113 6.65 -6.11 -13.31
N TYR A 114 7.10 -7.31 -12.91
CA TYR A 114 7.81 -7.52 -11.63
C TYR A 114 9.30 -7.21 -11.70
N ASN A 115 9.82 -6.87 -12.88
CA ASN A 115 11.22 -6.51 -13.10
C ASN A 115 12.21 -7.62 -12.73
N THR A 116 11.88 -8.86 -13.05
CA THR A 116 12.65 -10.06 -12.68
C THR A 116 13.95 -10.26 -13.45
N GLY A 117 14.31 -9.34 -14.34
CA GLY A 117 15.52 -9.43 -15.18
C GLY A 117 15.42 -10.43 -16.35
N GLU A 118 14.37 -11.22 -16.44
CA GLU A 118 14.06 -12.00 -17.62
C GLU A 118 13.37 -11.08 -18.64
N ASP A 119 13.96 -10.94 -19.83
CA ASP A 119 13.36 -10.27 -21.00
C ASP A 119 12.07 -10.99 -21.42
N ARG A 120 11.03 -10.86 -20.65
CA ARG A 120 9.69 -11.25 -21.06
C ARG A 120 9.20 -10.19 -22.03
N VAL A 121 9.19 -10.60 -23.27
CA VAL A 121 8.78 -9.88 -24.47
C VAL A 121 7.35 -9.35 -24.34
N TYR A 122 7.15 -8.32 -23.52
CA TYR A 122 6.19 -7.31 -23.87
C TYR A 122 6.92 -6.37 -24.82
N LYS A 123 6.62 -6.48 -26.11
CA LYS A 123 7.05 -5.52 -27.13
C LYS A 123 6.32 -4.18 -26.93
N ASP A 124 6.26 -3.72 -25.72
CA ASP A 124 5.89 -2.36 -25.43
C ASP A 124 7.14 -1.53 -25.62
N ASN A 125 7.09 -0.56 -26.51
CA ASN A 125 8.15 0.39 -26.88
C ASN A 125 8.72 1.21 -25.68
N TYR A 126 8.57 0.72 -24.46
CA TYR A 126 9.01 1.32 -23.21
C TYR A 126 10.28 0.71 -22.63
N TYR A 127 10.65 -0.50 -23.04
CA TYR A 127 12.02 -0.96 -22.83
C TYR A 127 12.87 -0.29 -23.91
N GLU A 128 13.40 0.88 -23.59
CA GLU A 128 14.57 1.37 -24.33
C GLU A 128 15.55 0.21 -24.35
N SER A 129 15.90 -0.28 -25.54
CA SER A 129 17.00 -1.23 -25.66
C SER A 129 18.22 -0.58 -25.01
N LYS A 130 19.17 -1.40 -24.53
CA LYS A 130 20.45 -0.86 -24.02
C LYS A 130 21.00 0.21 -24.99
N GLU A 131 20.84 0.02 -26.27
CA GLU A 131 21.29 0.92 -27.32
C GLU A 131 20.52 2.26 -27.33
N GLN A 132 19.19 2.24 -27.20
CA GLN A 132 18.37 3.47 -27.16
C GLN A 132 18.58 4.29 -25.87
N TYR A 133 18.82 3.61 -24.75
CA TYR A 133 19.21 4.28 -23.51
C TYR A 133 20.60 4.91 -23.65
N TRP A 134 21.55 4.22 -24.29
CA TRP A 134 22.88 4.72 -24.58
C TRP A 134 22.84 5.90 -25.55
N GLU A 135 22.04 5.85 -26.60
CA GLU A 135 21.85 6.96 -27.54
C GLU A 135 21.26 8.20 -26.86
N ARG A 136 20.38 8.03 -25.89
CA ARG A 136 19.81 9.13 -25.08
C ARG A 136 20.75 9.64 -24.01
N SER A 137 21.66 8.83 -23.54
CA SER A 137 22.74 9.18 -22.60
C SER A 137 24.06 9.54 -23.28
N GLU A 138 24.08 9.63 -24.60
CA GLU A 138 25.27 9.81 -25.47
C GLU A 138 26.09 11.09 -25.30
N HIS A 139 25.98 11.75 -24.15
CA HIS A 139 27.00 12.71 -23.72
C HIS A 139 27.84 12.24 -22.52
N GLY A 140 27.80 10.98 -22.20
CA GLY A 140 28.51 10.38 -21.06
C GLY A 140 29.48 9.27 -21.47
N THR A 141 30.77 9.55 -21.35
CA THR A 141 31.91 8.65 -21.45
C THR A 141 31.65 7.26 -20.87
N ASN A 142 32.12 6.21 -21.63
CA ASN A 142 32.26 4.84 -21.18
C ASN A 142 32.90 4.75 -19.79
N ILE A 143 32.10 4.52 -18.77
CA ILE A 143 32.59 4.05 -17.47
C ILE A 143 32.14 2.59 -17.36
N ASP A 144 33.13 1.75 -17.57
CA ASP A 144 33.07 0.29 -17.45
C ASP A 144 33.02 -0.06 -15.97
N THR A 145 31.83 -0.27 -15.40
CA THR A 145 31.67 -0.93 -14.11
C THR A 145 30.37 -1.73 -14.08
N ASN A 146 30.50 -3.01 -13.72
CA ASN A 146 29.43 -4.01 -13.62
C ASN A 146 28.28 -3.69 -12.63
N SER A 147 28.36 -2.60 -11.87
CA SER A 147 27.32 -2.17 -10.91
C SER A 147 26.24 -1.29 -11.53
N ASN A 148 26.41 -0.82 -12.76
CA ASN A 148 25.50 0.15 -13.38
C ASN A 148 24.28 -0.44 -14.09
N THR A 149 24.20 -1.76 -14.27
CA THR A 149 23.08 -2.39 -14.96
C THR A 149 21.85 -2.55 -14.07
N GLU A 150 22.00 -2.89 -12.81
CA GLU A 150 20.87 -3.11 -11.90
C GLU A 150 20.12 -1.83 -11.56
N GLY A 151 20.80 -0.75 -11.20
CA GLY A 151 20.18 0.54 -10.89
C GLY A 151 19.39 1.17 -12.05
N ARG A 152 19.70 0.82 -13.30
CA ARG A 152 18.98 1.29 -14.50
C ARG A 152 17.65 0.59 -14.69
N TYR A 153 17.59 -0.71 -14.44
CA TYR A 153 16.35 -1.46 -14.54
C TYR A 153 15.32 -0.94 -13.53
N HIS A 154 15.76 -0.66 -12.30
CA HIS A 154 14.89 -0.05 -11.28
C HIS A 154 14.43 1.36 -11.67
N SER A 155 15.32 2.21 -12.22
CA SER A 155 14.96 3.57 -12.64
C SER A 155 13.92 3.57 -13.76
N SER A 156 14.09 2.74 -14.78
CA SER A 156 13.12 2.62 -15.88
C SER A 156 11.76 2.08 -15.40
N TRP A 157 11.79 1.11 -14.50
CA TRP A 157 10.59 0.57 -13.89
C TRP A 157 9.87 1.62 -13.03
N LEU A 158 10.62 2.40 -12.26
CA LEU A 158 10.09 3.51 -11.47
C LEU A 158 9.45 4.59 -12.33
N ASP A 159 10.06 4.96 -13.47
CA ASP A 159 9.48 5.91 -14.44
C ASP A 159 8.15 5.41 -14.98
N LEU A 160 8.09 4.12 -15.35
CA LEU A 160 6.89 3.46 -15.84
C LEU A 160 5.77 3.52 -14.81
N MET A 161 6.06 3.13 -13.56
CA MET A 161 5.08 3.08 -12.48
C MET A 161 4.64 4.47 -12.02
N TYR A 162 5.60 5.39 -11.84
CA TYR A 162 5.34 6.73 -11.32
C TYR A 162 4.32 7.50 -12.15
N SER A 163 4.53 7.53 -13.47
CA SER A 163 3.63 8.23 -14.38
C SER A 163 2.20 7.70 -14.34
N ARG A 164 2.04 6.39 -14.24
CA ARG A 164 0.73 5.71 -14.21
C ARG A 164 0.03 5.86 -12.86
N LEU A 165 0.75 5.70 -11.77
CA LEU A 165 0.20 5.84 -10.42
C LEU A 165 -0.25 7.27 -10.11
N LEU A 166 0.45 8.29 -10.62
CA LEU A 166 0.02 9.69 -10.50
C LEU A 166 -1.36 9.92 -11.13
N ILE A 167 -1.62 9.35 -12.30
CA ILE A 167 -2.91 9.47 -12.96
C ILE A 167 -3.95 8.59 -12.25
N ALA A 168 -3.60 7.36 -11.90
CA ALA A 168 -4.48 6.43 -11.20
C ALA A 168 -5.05 7.06 -9.91
N ARG A 169 -4.20 7.75 -9.13
CA ARG A 169 -4.66 8.48 -7.95
C ARG A 169 -5.71 9.54 -8.27
N ASN A 170 -5.58 10.24 -9.40
CA ASN A 170 -6.54 11.25 -9.82
C ASN A 170 -7.88 10.65 -10.26
N LEU A 171 -7.89 9.41 -10.75
CA LEU A 171 -9.12 8.69 -11.11
C LEU A 171 -9.89 8.19 -9.89
N LEU A 172 -9.19 7.83 -8.80
CA LEU A 172 -9.82 7.30 -7.60
C LEU A 172 -10.78 8.31 -6.94
N LYS A 173 -11.92 7.79 -6.47
CA LYS A 173 -12.80 8.49 -5.52
C LYS A 173 -12.05 8.78 -4.23
N GLU A 174 -12.55 9.70 -3.42
CA GLU A 174 -11.97 9.99 -2.11
C GLU A 174 -11.98 8.77 -1.17
N ASP A 175 -12.98 7.91 -1.28
CA ASP A 175 -13.09 6.62 -0.58
C ASP A 175 -12.61 5.44 -1.44
N GLY A 176 -11.79 5.72 -2.45
CA GLY A 176 -11.25 4.74 -3.39
C GLY A 176 -9.97 4.08 -2.86
N VAL A 177 -9.67 2.90 -3.41
CA VAL A 177 -8.56 2.04 -3.04
C VAL A 177 -7.84 1.49 -4.27
N ILE A 178 -6.52 1.33 -4.17
CA ILE A 178 -5.70 0.66 -5.19
C ILE A 178 -5.02 -0.57 -4.59
N PHE A 179 -5.01 -1.65 -5.35
CA PHE A 179 -4.31 -2.90 -5.09
C PHE A 179 -3.25 -3.10 -6.17
N ILE A 180 -2.03 -3.44 -5.78
CA ILE A 180 -0.90 -3.60 -6.69
C ILE A 180 -0.19 -4.91 -6.38
N SER A 181 -0.25 -5.88 -7.30
CA SER A 181 0.51 -7.13 -7.18
C SER A 181 1.98 -6.89 -7.47
N ILE A 182 2.86 -7.50 -6.71
CA ILE A 182 4.32 -7.39 -6.88
C ILE A 182 5.02 -8.53 -6.14
N ASP A 183 6.26 -8.83 -6.51
CA ASP A 183 7.14 -9.76 -5.79
C ASP A 183 8.29 -9.05 -5.05
N ASP A 184 9.23 -9.85 -4.53
CA ASP A 184 10.37 -9.36 -3.76
C ASP A 184 11.31 -8.41 -4.54
N HIS A 185 11.31 -8.43 -5.89
CA HIS A 185 12.23 -7.61 -6.68
C HIS A 185 11.97 -6.12 -6.52
N GLU A 186 10.70 -5.69 -6.51
CA GLU A 186 10.35 -4.27 -6.54
C GLU A 186 9.41 -3.81 -5.41
N ILE A 187 9.01 -4.69 -4.48
CA ILE A 187 8.07 -4.31 -3.38
C ILE A 187 8.57 -3.11 -2.58
N HIS A 188 9.86 -3.04 -2.28
CA HIS A 188 10.45 -1.98 -1.47
C HIS A 188 10.49 -0.64 -2.20
N HIS A 189 10.74 -0.63 -3.51
CA HIS A 189 10.66 0.56 -4.36
C HIS A 189 9.22 1.01 -4.57
N LEU A 190 8.32 0.06 -4.82
CA LEU A 190 6.89 0.34 -4.99
C LEU A 190 6.29 0.98 -3.75
N HIS A 191 6.65 0.49 -2.56
CA HIS A 191 6.18 1.05 -1.31
C HIS A 191 6.58 2.53 -1.19
N LYS A 192 7.87 2.85 -1.40
CA LYS A 192 8.35 4.23 -1.38
C LYS A 192 7.69 5.13 -2.43
N LEU A 193 7.46 4.58 -3.60
CA LEU A 193 6.77 5.29 -4.68
C LEU A 193 5.32 5.61 -4.30
N CYS A 194 4.62 4.66 -3.71
CA CYS A 194 3.24 4.82 -3.25
C CYS A 194 3.15 5.78 -2.04
N ASP A 195 4.11 5.74 -1.10
CA ASP A 195 4.19 6.69 0.01
C ASP A 195 4.24 8.14 -0.51
N GLU A 196 5.02 8.38 -1.57
CA GLU A 196 5.11 9.71 -2.18
C GLU A 196 3.82 10.12 -2.90
N ILE A 197 3.19 9.20 -3.61
CA ILE A 197 2.02 9.50 -4.46
C ILE A 197 0.72 9.53 -3.64
N PHE A 198 0.50 8.53 -2.78
CA PHE A 198 -0.75 8.37 -2.02
C PHE A 198 -0.65 8.93 -0.60
N PHE A 199 0.55 9.29 -0.15
CA PHE A 199 0.95 9.64 1.21
C PHE A 199 1.00 8.42 2.16
N GLU A 200 2.01 8.39 3.00
CA GLU A 200 2.30 7.32 3.95
C GLU A 200 1.10 7.00 4.87
N ASP A 201 0.38 8.03 5.32
CA ASP A 201 -0.81 7.89 6.17
C ASP A 201 -1.98 7.14 5.49
N ASN A 202 -1.95 7.00 4.16
CA ASN A 202 -2.97 6.28 3.39
C ASN A 202 -2.58 4.84 3.06
N PHE A 203 -1.49 4.34 3.61
CA PHE A 203 -1.15 2.93 3.55
C PHE A 203 -2.20 2.10 4.29
N VAL A 204 -2.74 1.07 3.62
CA VAL A 204 -3.78 0.20 4.20
C VAL A 204 -3.17 -1.11 4.68
N ALA A 205 -2.50 -1.83 3.78
CA ALA A 205 -1.94 -3.14 4.08
C ALA A 205 -0.94 -3.60 3.02
N ASN A 206 -0.07 -4.54 3.42
CA ASN A 206 0.69 -5.39 2.51
C ASN A 206 0.21 -6.83 2.70
N ILE A 207 -0.57 -7.34 1.75
CA ILE A 207 -1.15 -8.68 1.80
C ILE A 207 -0.13 -9.65 1.22
N VAL A 208 0.19 -10.68 1.98
CA VAL A 208 1.06 -11.78 1.53
C VAL A 208 0.22 -12.83 0.82
N TRP A 209 0.50 -13.04 -0.48
CA TRP A 209 -0.19 -14.00 -1.32
C TRP A 209 0.66 -15.24 -1.50
N GLN A 210 0.29 -16.36 -0.89
CA GLN A 210 0.99 -17.62 -1.04
C GLN A 210 0.78 -18.18 -2.47
N LYS A 211 1.86 -18.27 -3.25
CA LYS A 211 1.82 -18.83 -4.62
C LYS A 211 2.34 -20.25 -4.75
N ARG A 212 3.06 -20.75 -3.75
CA ARG A 212 3.57 -22.14 -3.71
C ARG A 212 3.24 -22.79 -2.39
N THR A 213 2.83 -24.04 -2.44
CA THR A 213 2.54 -24.88 -1.27
C THR A 213 3.61 -25.93 -1.01
N SER A 214 4.56 -26.10 -1.95
CA SER A 214 5.67 -27.05 -1.84
C SER A 214 7.01 -26.35 -1.87
N PRO A 215 8.00 -26.79 -1.08
CA PRO A 215 9.37 -26.26 -1.13
C PRO A 215 10.02 -26.44 -2.50
N ASP A 216 10.86 -25.48 -2.89
CA ASP A 216 11.73 -25.63 -4.07
C ASP A 216 13.00 -26.37 -3.65
N ALA A 217 13.17 -27.60 -4.13
CA ALA A 217 14.34 -28.42 -3.79
C ALA A 217 15.68 -27.86 -4.31
N ARG A 218 15.65 -26.81 -5.14
CA ARG A 218 16.85 -26.20 -5.74
C ARG A 218 17.47 -25.11 -4.87
N CYS A 219 16.78 -24.65 -3.82
CA CYS A 219 17.26 -23.59 -2.94
C CYS A 219 16.89 -23.86 -1.48
N ASN A 220 17.72 -23.39 -0.56
CA ASN A 220 17.48 -23.53 0.89
C ASN A 220 16.34 -22.61 1.37
N LEU A 221 16.23 -21.41 0.80
CA LEU A 221 15.16 -20.44 1.03
C LEU A 221 14.70 -19.94 -0.34
N GLY A 222 13.50 -20.34 -0.77
CA GLY A 222 12.92 -19.93 -2.05
C GLY A 222 11.71 -19.04 -1.88
N PRO A 223 11.41 -18.14 -2.85
CA PRO A 223 10.21 -17.31 -2.82
C PRO A 223 8.97 -18.19 -2.93
N ALA A 224 8.11 -18.15 -1.92
CA ALA A 224 6.87 -18.91 -1.86
C ALA A 224 5.61 -18.02 -1.96
N HIS A 225 5.79 -16.70 -2.00
CA HIS A 225 4.69 -15.75 -1.98
C HIS A 225 4.98 -14.55 -2.89
N ASP A 226 3.95 -13.82 -3.19
CA ASP A 226 3.98 -12.48 -3.74
C ASP A 226 3.26 -11.54 -2.76
N TYR A 227 3.26 -10.25 -3.07
CA TYR A 227 2.60 -9.24 -2.28
C TYR A 227 1.47 -8.58 -3.07
N ILE A 228 0.45 -8.11 -2.34
CA ILE A 228 -0.51 -7.16 -2.87
C ILE A 228 -0.45 -5.93 -1.98
N LEU A 229 0.16 -4.88 -2.50
CA LEU A 229 0.30 -3.61 -1.80
C LEU A 229 -1.00 -2.81 -1.93
N VAL A 230 -1.53 -2.30 -0.82
CA VAL A 230 -2.84 -1.64 -0.77
C VAL A 230 -2.71 -0.23 -0.22
N TYR A 231 -3.17 0.75 -1.00
CA TYR A 231 -3.26 2.15 -0.61
C TYR A 231 -4.66 2.71 -0.83
N ALA A 232 -5.11 3.54 0.09
CA ALA A 232 -6.31 4.35 -0.08
C ALA A 232 -5.98 5.69 -0.74
N LYS A 233 -6.95 6.35 -1.37
CA LYS A 233 -6.82 7.77 -1.67
C LYS A 233 -6.94 8.61 -0.41
N ASN A 234 -7.87 8.24 0.49
CA ASN A 234 -8.02 8.77 1.83
C ASN A 234 -8.51 7.66 2.75
N ILE A 235 -7.67 7.22 3.68
CA ILE A 235 -7.93 6.06 4.52
C ILE A 235 -9.13 6.28 5.46
N GLU A 236 -9.33 7.49 5.97
CA GLU A 236 -10.44 7.80 6.88
C GLU A 236 -11.80 7.73 6.18
N LYS A 237 -11.82 8.04 4.88
CA LYS A 237 -13.03 7.88 4.05
C LYS A 237 -13.24 6.45 3.57
N LEU A 238 -12.16 5.68 3.41
CA LEU A 238 -12.23 4.27 3.01
C LEU A 238 -12.75 3.36 4.13
N LYS A 239 -12.23 3.50 5.36
CA LYS A 239 -12.54 2.62 6.50
C LYS A 239 -14.03 2.32 6.68
N PRO A 240 -14.95 3.31 6.68
CA PRO A 240 -16.38 3.04 6.87
C PRO A 240 -17.05 2.34 5.67
N THR A 241 -16.39 2.25 4.51
CA THR A 241 -16.93 1.63 3.30
C THR A 241 -16.47 0.19 3.10
N LEU A 242 -15.55 -0.29 3.95
CA LEU A 242 -15.06 -1.67 3.87
C LEU A 242 -16.11 -2.63 4.39
N ASN A 243 -16.44 -3.62 3.60
CA ASN A 243 -17.31 -4.70 4.03
C ASN A 243 -16.59 -5.62 5.00
N LYS A 244 -17.31 -6.09 6.00
CA LYS A 244 -16.86 -7.18 6.86
C LYS A 244 -17.03 -8.52 6.12
N ILE A 245 -16.18 -9.47 6.45
CA ILE A 245 -16.28 -10.84 5.94
C ILE A 245 -17.37 -11.55 6.75
N GLU A 246 -18.25 -12.27 6.07
CA GLU A 246 -19.24 -13.08 6.76
C GLU A 246 -18.58 -14.12 7.67
N LEU A 247 -19.23 -14.41 8.81
CA LEU A 247 -18.76 -15.47 9.68
C LEU A 247 -18.84 -16.83 8.95
N THR A 248 -17.76 -17.58 8.99
CA THR A 248 -17.76 -18.97 8.50
C THR A 248 -18.68 -19.84 9.37
N GLU A 249 -19.24 -20.91 8.82
CA GLU A 249 -20.07 -21.86 9.57
C GLU A 249 -19.32 -22.43 10.79
N GLU A 250 -18.02 -22.67 10.65
CA GLU A 250 -17.15 -23.14 11.72
C GLU A 250 -17.13 -22.15 12.89
N ARG A 251 -16.89 -20.87 12.65
CA ARG A 251 -16.92 -19.82 13.68
C ARG A 251 -18.32 -19.60 14.25
N ALA A 252 -19.33 -19.66 13.40
CA ALA A 252 -20.73 -19.55 13.89
C ALA A 252 -21.12 -20.73 14.80
N SER A 253 -20.52 -21.90 14.64
CA SER A 253 -20.74 -23.09 15.47
C SER A 253 -20.18 -22.95 16.91
N GLU A 254 -19.23 -22.04 17.13
CA GLU A 254 -18.69 -21.74 18.46
C GLU A 254 -19.70 -21.00 19.36
N TYR A 255 -20.69 -20.36 18.74
CA TYR A 255 -21.74 -19.64 19.46
C TYR A 255 -22.78 -20.64 20.00
N LYS A 256 -23.03 -20.60 21.30
CA LYS A 256 -23.94 -21.49 22.02
C LYS A 256 -24.95 -20.66 22.81
N ASN A 257 -25.99 -21.29 23.33
CA ASN A 257 -26.97 -20.64 24.21
C ASN A 257 -27.18 -21.50 25.45
N PRO A 258 -26.20 -21.57 26.38
CA PRO A 258 -26.26 -22.46 27.54
C PRO A 258 -27.26 -22.02 28.61
N ASP A 259 -27.69 -20.77 28.60
CA ASP A 259 -28.61 -20.18 29.56
C ASP A 259 -30.00 -19.86 28.97
N ASN A 260 -30.26 -20.31 27.75
CA ASN A 260 -31.50 -20.07 27.00
C ASN A 260 -31.86 -18.57 26.89
N ASP A 261 -30.85 -17.70 26.68
CA ASP A 261 -31.08 -16.28 26.48
C ASP A 261 -31.99 -16.05 25.24
N PRO A 262 -33.07 -15.24 25.35
CA PRO A 262 -34.03 -15.02 24.27
C PRO A 262 -33.43 -14.36 23.04
N ARG A 263 -32.28 -13.70 23.13
CA ARG A 263 -31.53 -13.10 22.01
C ARG A 263 -30.80 -14.15 21.15
N GLY A 264 -30.74 -15.41 21.60
CA GLY A 264 -30.18 -16.51 20.85
C GLY A 264 -28.77 -16.90 21.25
N LYS A 265 -28.01 -17.44 20.29
CA LYS A 265 -26.65 -17.95 20.52
C LYS A 265 -25.65 -16.80 20.76
N TRP A 266 -24.69 -17.03 21.66
CA TRP A 266 -23.65 -16.07 22.01
C TRP A 266 -22.29 -16.76 22.26
N ALA A 267 -21.22 -16.02 22.13
CA ALA A 267 -19.87 -16.39 22.54
C ALA A 267 -19.42 -15.55 23.75
N SER A 268 -18.67 -16.16 24.66
CA SER A 268 -18.18 -15.47 25.85
C SER A 268 -16.87 -14.74 25.55
N VAL A 269 -16.80 -13.44 25.86
CA VAL A 269 -15.63 -12.59 25.66
C VAL A 269 -15.06 -12.16 27.02
N ASP A 270 -13.72 -12.19 27.15
CA ASP A 270 -13.02 -11.67 28.32
C ASP A 270 -13.24 -10.15 28.43
N ILE A 271 -13.49 -9.69 29.65
CA ILE A 271 -13.70 -8.28 29.98
C ILE A 271 -12.49 -7.63 30.66
N THR A 272 -11.31 -8.24 30.55
CA THR A 272 -10.08 -7.62 31.07
C THR A 272 -9.28 -6.93 29.96
N GLY A 273 -8.62 -5.82 30.29
CA GLY A 273 -7.77 -5.02 29.40
C GLY A 273 -6.34 -4.86 29.93
N GLN A 274 -5.46 -4.28 29.12
CA GLN A 274 -4.12 -3.88 29.51
C GLN A 274 -4.18 -2.55 30.29
N THR A 275 -3.25 -2.32 31.22
CA THR A 275 -3.25 -1.15 32.12
C THR A 275 -2.70 0.14 31.51
N GLY A 276 -2.13 0.11 30.29
CA GLY A 276 -1.40 1.25 29.71
C GLY A 276 -2.21 2.57 29.59
N HIS A 277 -3.56 2.48 29.50
CA HIS A 277 -4.47 3.62 29.45
C HIS A 277 -5.65 3.47 30.43
N ALA A 278 -5.47 2.65 31.48
CA ALA A 278 -6.53 2.38 32.45
C ALA A 278 -6.77 3.58 33.37
N THR A 279 -8.04 3.81 33.70
CA THR A 279 -8.48 4.78 34.69
C THR A 279 -8.85 4.08 35.99
N GLU A 280 -8.90 4.82 37.11
CA GLU A 280 -9.29 4.27 38.45
C GLU A 280 -10.64 3.56 38.41
N SER A 281 -11.56 4.01 37.56
CA SER A 281 -12.91 3.42 37.44
C SER A 281 -12.91 1.99 36.90
N GLN A 282 -11.76 1.49 36.41
CA GLN A 282 -11.58 0.14 35.86
C GLN A 282 -10.94 -0.85 36.86
N PHE A 283 -10.65 -0.39 38.08
CA PHE A 283 -10.12 -1.21 39.17
C PHE A 283 -11.15 -1.34 40.30
N TYR A 284 -12.01 -2.33 40.23
CA TYR A 284 -13.04 -2.59 41.21
C TYR A 284 -13.24 -4.08 41.44
N THR A 285 -13.79 -4.45 42.60
CA THR A 285 -14.16 -5.82 42.89
C THR A 285 -15.54 -6.11 42.32
N ILE A 286 -15.68 -7.26 41.66
CA ILE A 286 -16.93 -7.82 41.14
C ILE A 286 -17.31 -8.98 42.06
N THR A 287 -18.51 -8.91 42.62
CA THR A 287 -19.11 -10.02 43.39
C THR A 287 -20.07 -10.78 42.47
N THR A 288 -19.86 -12.07 42.33
CA THR A 288 -20.70 -12.94 41.49
C THR A 288 -22.04 -13.24 42.17
N PRO A 289 -23.07 -13.75 41.47
CA PRO A 289 -24.31 -14.18 42.07
C PRO A 289 -24.14 -15.23 43.21
N ALA A 290 -23.11 -16.04 43.16
CA ALA A 290 -22.75 -17.03 44.19
C ALA A 290 -21.92 -16.44 45.36
N GLY A 291 -21.67 -15.11 45.36
CA GLY A 291 -20.93 -14.44 46.43
C GLY A 291 -19.40 -14.49 46.30
N ILE A 292 -18.85 -14.97 45.18
CA ILE A 292 -17.40 -15.01 44.95
C ILE A 292 -16.93 -13.65 44.45
N GLU A 293 -15.83 -13.17 44.99
CA GLU A 293 -15.23 -11.89 44.60
C GLU A 293 -14.10 -12.07 43.62
N TYR A 294 -14.09 -11.24 42.54
CA TYR A 294 -13.06 -11.16 41.56
C TYR A 294 -12.51 -9.74 41.43
N THR A 295 -11.20 -9.61 41.44
CA THR A 295 -10.47 -8.40 41.10
C THR A 295 -9.76 -8.61 39.73
N PRO A 296 -9.37 -7.52 39.03
CA PRO A 296 -8.56 -7.67 37.84
C PRO A 296 -7.27 -8.46 38.13
N PRO A 297 -6.78 -9.30 37.20
CA PRO A 297 -5.49 -9.96 37.37
C PRO A 297 -4.35 -8.95 37.50
N ILE A 298 -3.25 -9.37 38.13
CA ILE A 298 -2.06 -8.52 38.25
C ILE A 298 -1.62 -8.05 36.84
N GLY A 299 -1.40 -6.73 36.69
CA GLY A 299 -1.03 -6.12 35.42
C GLY A 299 -2.18 -5.93 34.42
N ARG A 300 -3.45 -6.17 34.84
CA ARG A 300 -4.63 -5.95 34.02
C ARG A 300 -5.68 -5.09 34.78
N CYS A 301 -6.60 -4.53 33.99
CA CYS A 301 -7.77 -3.81 34.50
C CYS A 301 -9.05 -4.43 33.91
N TRP A 302 -10.21 -4.07 34.42
CA TRP A 302 -11.45 -4.35 33.70
C TRP A 302 -11.53 -3.43 32.45
N ALA A 303 -11.92 -3.98 31.30
CA ALA A 303 -12.13 -3.20 30.09
C ALA A 303 -13.36 -2.26 30.18
N LEU A 304 -14.17 -2.41 31.21
CA LEU A 304 -15.41 -1.69 31.43
C LEU A 304 -15.32 -0.87 32.74
N SER A 305 -15.94 0.30 32.76
CA SER A 305 -16.18 1.00 34.01
C SER A 305 -17.19 0.22 34.90
N LYS A 306 -17.18 0.45 36.19
CA LYS A 306 -18.13 -0.20 37.11
C LYS A 306 -19.59 0.08 36.75
N GLU A 307 -19.89 1.27 36.28
CA GLU A 307 -21.23 1.67 35.83
C GLU A 307 -21.67 0.86 34.61
N THR A 308 -20.86 0.86 33.55
CA THR A 308 -21.12 0.07 32.33
C THR A 308 -21.25 -1.41 32.62
N PHE A 309 -20.42 -1.95 33.51
CA PHE A 309 -20.52 -3.35 33.93
C PHE A 309 -21.86 -3.64 34.61
N ASN A 310 -22.31 -2.80 35.51
CA ASN A 310 -23.59 -2.97 36.20
C ASN A 310 -24.79 -2.92 35.25
N ASP A 311 -24.74 -2.07 34.22
CA ASP A 311 -25.78 -1.99 33.20
C ASP A 311 -25.82 -3.25 32.33
N LEU A 312 -24.65 -3.80 31.97
CA LEU A 312 -24.56 -5.08 31.27
C LEU A 312 -25.04 -6.26 32.11
N VAL A 313 -24.87 -6.21 33.47
CA VAL A 313 -25.43 -7.22 34.37
C VAL A 313 -26.95 -7.13 34.37
N LYS A 314 -27.54 -5.93 34.50
CA LYS A 314 -29.00 -5.73 34.42
C LYS A 314 -29.60 -6.22 33.09
N ASP A 315 -28.88 -6.03 32.02
CA ASP A 315 -29.29 -6.49 30.68
C ASP A 315 -28.95 -7.98 30.41
N ASN A 316 -28.57 -8.75 31.44
CA ASN A 316 -28.16 -10.16 31.30
C ASN A 316 -27.07 -10.40 30.28
N ARG A 317 -26.15 -9.45 30.07
CA ARG A 317 -25.04 -9.57 29.14
C ARG A 317 -23.74 -10.04 29.80
N ILE A 318 -23.73 -10.29 31.08
CA ILE A 318 -22.59 -10.83 31.81
C ILE A 318 -22.90 -12.29 32.20
N TRP A 319 -21.96 -13.16 31.84
CA TRP A 319 -22.00 -14.58 32.15
C TRP A 319 -21.05 -14.91 33.29
N PHE A 320 -21.55 -15.55 34.35
CA PHE A 320 -20.82 -15.97 35.54
C PHE A 320 -20.65 -17.50 35.64
N GLY A 321 -20.82 -18.24 34.53
CA GLY A 321 -20.91 -19.69 34.55
C GLY A 321 -22.33 -20.18 34.84
N ALA A 322 -22.59 -21.47 34.64
CA ALA A 322 -23.92 -22.07 34.87
C ALA A 322 -24.34 -22.02 36.35
N ASP A 323 -23.36 -22.04 37.26
CA ASP A 323 -23.56 -22.02 38.73
C ASP A 323 -23.37 -20.62 39.36
N GLY A 324 -23.08 -19.60 38.54
CA GLY A 324 -22.84 -18.25 39.02
C GLY A 324 -21.51 -18.03 39.77
N THR A 325 -20.58 -18.97 39.69
CA THR A 325 -19.30 -18.92 40.40
C THR A 325 -18.12 -18.44 39.57
N SER A 326 -18.24 -18.47 38.23
CA SER A 326 -17.11 -18.20 37.33
C SER A 326 -16.77 -16.72 37.20
N ARG A 327 -15.53 -16.42 36.83
CA ARG A 327 -15.09 -15.06 36.50
C ARG A 327 -16.02 -14.47 35.42
N PRO A 328 -16.44 -13.20 35.59
CA PRO A 328 -17.38 -12.57 34.67
C PRO A 328 -16.83 -12.46 33.26
N ARG A 329 -17.66 -12.80 32.29
CA ARG A 329 -17.39 -12.68 30.84
C ARG A 329 -18.57 -12.01 30.16
N LYS A 330 -18.34 -11.22 29.12
CA LYS A 330 -19.42 -10.59 28.35
C LYS A 330 -19.97 -11.57 27.31
N LYS A 331 -21.29 -11.62 27.18
CA LYS A 331 -21.97 -12.33 26.07
C LYS A 331 -21.91 -11.46 24.81
N ASN A 332 -21.44 -12.03 23.72
CA ASN A 332 -21.45 -11.42 22.38
C ASN A 332 -22.40 -12.24 21.52
N PHE A 333 -23.58 -11.68 21.17
CA PHE A 333 -24.64 -12.40 20.50
C PHE A 333 -24.33 -12.56 19.00
N LEU A 334 -24.58 -13.76 18.45
CA LEU A 334 -24.39 -14.03 17.04
C LEU A 334 -25.26 -13.11 16.15
N SER A 335 -26.46 -12.77 16.59
CA SER A 335 -27.38 -11.85 15.91
C SER A 335 -26.88 -10.40 15.84
N GLU A 336 -25.89 -10.03 16.64
CA GLU A 336 -25.30 -8.70 16.69
C GLU A 336 -23.95 -8.62 15.94
N VAL A 337 -23.50 -9.71 15.37
CA VAL A 337 -22.22 -9.79 14.65
C VAL A 337 -22.45 -9.52 13.18
N ASP A 338 -22.07 -8.33 12.73
CA ASP A 338 -22.15 -7.93 11.32
C ASP A 338 -21.08 -8.59 10.43
N GLY A 339 -20.24 -9.45 10.99
CA GLY A 339 -19.08 -10.05 10.34
C GLY A 339 -17.76 -9.76 11.05
N VAL A 340 -16.68 -10.27 10.49
CA VAL A 340 -15.30 -10.07 10.99
C VAL A 340 -14.50 -9.19 10.05
N ASN A 341 -13.56 -8.43 10.60
CA ASN A 341 -12.62 -7.69 9.76
C ASN A 341 -11.70 -8.67 9.01
N ALA A 342 -11.31 -8.33 7.79
CA ALA A 342 -10.24 -9.03 7.09
C ALA A 342 -8.92 -8.86 7.88
N TRP A 343 -8.09 -9.90 7.84
CA TRP A 343 -6.78 -9.92 8.49
C TRP A 343 -5.75 -9.24 7.62
#